data_b499357f6349b6f56d60f5901555b8ec
#
_entry.id   b499357f6349b6f56d60f5901555b8ec
#
_cell.length_a   1.000
_cell.length_b   1.000
_cell.length_c   1.000
_cell.angle_alpha   90.00
_cell.angle_beta   90.00
_cell.angle_gamma   90.00
#
_symmetry.space_group_name_H-M   'P 1'
#
loop_
_entity.id
_entity.type
_entity.pdbx_description
1 polymer ?
#
loop_
_entity_poly.entity_id
_entity_poly.type
_entity_poly.pdbx_seq_one_letter_code
_entity_poly.pdbx_strand_id
1 'polypeptide(L)'
;TEAKFFYGFQIAMENVHSETYSLLIDTLIKDANEKDKLFNAIETMDCVKKKADWALDWIDNGSYAERLVAFAAVEGIFFSGSFCSIFWLKKRGLMPGLSFSNELISRDEGLHCDFACLLYNNHLVNKLPKSRVTKIISDAVEIEKEFVTDSLPVSLIGMNAKLMQQYIEFVADRLLMELGCDKIYDSSNPFDFMEMISLQGKTNFFEKRVAEYQKAGVANNDKDAHAFNMDADF
;
A
#
# COMPACT_ATOMS: atom_id res chain seq x y z
N THR A 1 21.41 13.18 9.81
CA THR A 1 22.09 11.96 9.29
C THR A 1 21.09 10.81 9.21
N GLU A 2 20.30 10.55 10.25
CA GLU A 2 19.35 9.45 10.36
C GLU A 2 18.28 9.49 9.27
N ALA A 3 17.69 10.65 9.00
CA ALA A 3 16.69 10.83 7.95
C ALA A 3 17.26 10.51 6.54
N LYS A 4 18.54 10.82 6.29
CA LYS A 4 19.18 10.47 5.01
C LYS A 4 19.32 8.96 4.84
N PHE A 5 19.64 8.23 5.91
CA PHE A 5 19.72 6.78 5.87
C PHE A 5 18.34 6.16 5.66
N PHE A 6 17.32 6.66 6.37
CA PHE A 6 15.95 6.19 6.19
C PHE A 6 15.50 6.38 4.75
N TYR A 7 15.58 7.58 4.20
CA TYR A 7 15.16 7.84 2.82
C TYR A 7 16.00 7.08 1.78
N GLY A 8 17.31 6.88 2.04
CA GLY A 8 18.13 6.03 1.17
C GLY A 8 17.62 4.59 1.12
N PHE A 9 17.22 4.04 2.27
CA PHE A 9 16.62 2.71 2.34
C PHE A 9 15.23 2.68 1.70
N GLN A 10 14.39 3.69 1.97
CA GLN A 10 13.08 3.81 1.34
C GLN A 10 13.18 3.81 -0.19
N ILE A 11 14.07 4.61 -0.78
CA ILE A 11 14.32 4.63 -2.23
C ILE A 11 14.67 3.22 -2.75
N ALA A 12 15.50 2.48 -2.03
CA ALA A 12 15.86 1.12 -2.41
C ALA A 12 14.64 0.18 -2.37
N MET A 13 13.79 0.29 -1.33
CA MET A 13 12.58 -0.52 -1.20
C MET A 13 11.54 -0.17 -2.27
N GLU A 14 11.36 1.10 -2.62
CA GLU A 14 10.47 1.52 -3.70
C GLU A 14 10.87 0.94 -5.06
N ASN A 15 12.15 0.81 -5.33
CA ASN A 15 12.62 0.10 -6.53
C ASN A 15 12.23 -1.39 -6.50
N VAL A 16 12.33 -2.04 -5.34
CA VAL A 16 11.90 -3.45 -5.18
C VAL A 16 10.38 -3.58 -5.34
N HIS A 17 9.57 -2.64 -4.80
CA HIS A 17 8.12 -2.62 -4.97
C HIS A 17 7.75 -2.45 -6.44
N SER A 18 8.37 -1.50 -7.14
CA SER A 18 8.15 -1.26 -8.57
C SER A 18 8.45 -2.49 -9.43
N GLU A 19 9.59 -3.14 -9.20
CA GLU A 19 9.95 -4.38 -9.88
C GLU A 19 8.96 -5.51 -9.56
N THR A 20 8.56 -5.66 -8.31
CA THR A 20 7.58 -6.66 -7.88
C THR A 20 6.24 -6.49 -8.58
N TYR A 21 5.70 -5.27 -8.64
CA TYR A 21 4.44 -5.01 -9.34
C TYR A 21 4.57 -5.22 -10.85
N SER A 22 5.69 -4.86 -11.45
CA SER A 22 5.96 -5.10 -12.86
C SER A 22 5.96 -6.60 -13.18
N LEU A 23 6.62 -7.41 -12.36
CA LEU A 23 6.64 -8.87 -12.50
C LEU A 23 5.25 -9.50 -12.27
N LEU A 24 4.46 -8.97 -11.32
CA LEU A 24 3.09 -9.42 -11.08
C LEU A 24 2.19 -9.14 -12.30
N ILE A 25 2.24 -7.94 -12.86
CA ILE A 25 1.51 -7.58 -14.07
C ILE A 25 1.92 -8.51 -15.23
N ASP A 26 3.21 -8.67 -15.42
CA ASP A 26 3.74 -9.50 -16.51
C ASP A 26 3.34 -10.98 -16.38
N THR A 27 3.27 -11.47 -15.14
CA THR A 27 2.91 -12.86 -14.86
C THR A 27 1.41 -13.11 -14.91
N LEU A 28 0.60 -12.21 -14.37
CA LEU A 28 -0.84 -12.41 -14.17
C LEU A 28 -1.67 -11.98 -15.37
N ILE A 29 -1.29 -10.90 -16.04
CA ILE A 29 -2.01 -10.37 -17.20
C ILE A 29 -1.47 -10.99 -18.48
N LYS A 30 -2.33 -11.70 -19.21
CA LYS A 30 -1.93 -12.44 -20.42
C LYS A 30 -2.20 -11.68 -21.71
N ASP A 31 -3.21 -10.81 -21.71
CA ASP A 31 -3.50 -9.97 -22.87
C ASP A 31 -2.47 -8.83 -22.98
N ALA A 32 -1.85 -8.71 -24.17
CA ALA A 32 -0.78 -7.74 -24.38
C ALA A 32 -1.27 -6.29 -24.35
N ASN A 33 -2.49 -6.02 -24.84
CA ASN A 33 -3.05 -4.66 -24.85
C ASN A 33 -3.46 -4.24 -23.43
N GLU A 34 -4.02 -5.16 -22.65
CA GLU A 34 -4.34 -4.89 -21.24
C GLU A 34 -3.08 -4.67 -20.42
N LYS A 35 -2.04 -5.44 -20.66
CA LYS A 35 -0.73 -5.27 -20.04
C LYS A 35 -0.13 -3.89 -20.36
N ASP A 36 -0.11 -3.50 -21.62
CA ASP A 36 0.37 -2.19 -22.05
C ASP A 36 -0.43 -1.05 -21.39
N LYS A 37 -1.76 -1.18 -21.36
CA LYS A 37 -2.64 -0.23 -20.66
C LYS A 37 -2.27 -0.09 -19.18
N LEU A 38 -1.98 -1.18 -18.48
CA LEU A 38 -1.64 -1.15 -17.05
C LEU A 38 -0.25 -0.56 -16.81
N PHE A 39 0.74 -0.85 -17.65
CA PHE A 39 2.06 -0.24 -17.56
C PHE A 39 2.03 1.27 -17.83
N ASN A 40 1.06 1.75 -18.62
CA ASN A 40 0.83 3.15 -18.89
C ASN A 40 -0.39 3.70 -18.12
N ALA A 41 -0.70 3.17 -16.92
CA ALA A 41 -1.92 3.48 -16.19
C ALA A 41 -2.10 4.98 -15.89
N ILE A 42 -1.02 5.72 -15.66
CA ILE A 42 -1.08 7.19 -15.45
C ILE A 42 -1.65 7.93 -16.67
N GLU A 43 -1.42 7.42 -17.87
CA GLU A 43 -1.92 8.03 -19.12
C GLU A 43 -3.25 7.43 -19.57
N THR A 44 -3.54 6.19 -19.20
CA THR A 44 -4.66 5.41 -19.73
C THR A 44 -5.84 5.28 -18.78
N MET A 45 -5.67 5.64 -17.50
CA MET A 45 -6.68 5.50 -16.45
C MET A 45 -6.84 6.80 -15.66
N ASP A 46 -7.95 7.50 -15.83
CA ASP A 46 -8.21 8.81 -15.21
C ASP A 46 -8.10 8.78 -13.68
N CYS A 47 -8.59 7.74 -13.03
CA CYS A 47 -8.51 7.60 -11.57
C CYS A 47 -7.07 7.44 -11.06
N VAL A 48 -6.18 6.81 -11.83
CA VAL A 48 -4.74 6.72 -11.51
C VAL A 48 -4.06 8.06 -11.77
N LYS A 49 -4.38 8.70 -12.90
CA LYS A 49 -3.87 10.02 -13.27
C LYS A 49 -4.16 11.07 -12.20
N LYS A 50 -5.36 11.08 -11.63
CA LYS A 50 -5.74 12.03 -10.56
C LYS A 50 -4.85 11.90 -9.32
N LYS A 51 -4.52 10.66 -8.90
CA LYS A 51 -3.58 10.43 -7.81
C LYS A 51 -2.19 11.00 -8.12
N ALA A 52 -1.69 10.71 -9.32
CA ALA A 52 -0.38 11.21 -9.77
C ALA A 52 -0.33 12.73 -9.86
N ASP A 53 -1.32 13.34 -10.49
CA ASP A 53 -1.41 14.81 -10.63
C ASP A 53 -1.47 15.49 -9.26
N TRP A 54 -2.26 14.94 -8.32
CA TRP A 54 -2.34 15.46 -6.95
C TRP A 54 -0.99 15.39 -6.24
N ALA A 55 -0.28 14.26 -6.33
CA ALA A 55 1.03 14.09 -5.70
C ALA A 55 2.07 15.04 -6.31
N LEU A 56 2.11 15.16 -7.63
CA LEU A 56 3.02 16.06 -8.34
C LEU A 56 2.76 17.53 -8.01
N ASP A 57 1.50 17.95 -7.88
CA ASP A 57 1.18 19.33 -7.48
C ASP A 57 1.76 19.68 -6.11
N TRP A 58 1.71 18.77 -5.14
CA TRP A 58 2.35 18.98 -3.83
C TRP A 58 3.88 19.00 -3.92
N ILE A 59 4.48 18.17 -4.78
CA ILE A 59 5.94 18.18 -5.00
C ILE A 59 6.39 19.53 -5.56
N ASP A 60 5.67 20.06 -6.54
CA ASP A 60 6.05 21.27 -7.25
C ASP A 60 5.71 22.55 -6.48
N ASN A 61 4.54 22.61 -5.85
CA ASN A 61 3.95 23.83 -5.32
C ASN A 61 3.85 23.85 -3.78
N GLY A 62 3.98 22.70 -3.11
CA GLY A 62 3.85 22.63 -1.66
C GLY A 62 5.06 23.14 -0.89
N SER A 63 4.83 23.76 0.27
CA SER A 63 5.88 23.97 1.27
C SER A 63 6.39 22.63 1.81
N TYR A 64 7.55 22.62 2.47
CA TYR A 64 8.08 21.36 3.04
C TYR A 64 7.07 20.68 3.99
N ALA A 65 6.38 21.45 4.82
CA ALA A 65 5.37 20.93 5.74
C ALA A 65 4.18 20.31 5.00
N GLU A 66 3.71 20.95 3.94
CA GLU A 66 2.61 20.43 3.10
C GLU A 66 3.03 19.18 2.34
N ARG A 67 4.22 19.18 1.75
CA ARG A 67 4.77 18.00 1.08
C ARG A 67 4.89 16.80 2.02
N LEU A 68 5.29 17.03 3.27
CA LEU A 68 5.43 15.96 4.24
C LEU A 68 4.06 15.35 4.62
N VAL A 69 3.02 16.18 4.80
CA VAL A 69 1.65 15.71 5.06
C VAL A 69 1.06 15.03 3.82
N ALA A 70 1.27 15.60 2.63
CA ALA A 70 0.82 15.00 1.38
C ALA A 70 1.51 13.65 1.11
N PHE A 71 2.80 13.54 1.40
CA PHE A 71 3.54 12.29 1.33
C PHE A 71 2.97 11.24 2.28
N ALA A 72 2.66 11.60 3.54
CA ALA A 72 1.98 10.70 4.47
C ALA A 72 0.60 10.25 3.95
N ALA A 73 -0.12 11.11 3.21
CA ALA A 73 -1.38 10.75 2.57
C ALA A 73 -1.18 9.78 1.39
N VAL A 74 -0.13 9.95 0.59
CA VAL A 74 0.22 9.01 -0.49
C VAL A 74 0.48 7.62 0.10
N GLU A 75 1.37 7.52 1.09
CA GLU A 75 1.78 6.26 1.71
C GLU A 75 0.65 5.61 2.52
N GLY A 76 -0.12 6.41 3.26
CA GLY A 76 -1.15 5.92 4.18
C GLY A 76 -2.54 5.76 3.56
N ILE A 77 -2.91 6.56 2.56
CA ILE A 77 -4.27 6.59 2.00
C ILE A 77 -4.34 6.02 0.58
N PHE A 78 -3.47 6.48 -0.34
CA PHE A 78 -3.58 6.12 -1.77
C PHE A 78 -3.35 4.64 -2.09
N PHE A 79 -2.80 3.88 -1.15
CA PHE A 79 -2.64 2.42 -1.28
C PHE A 79 -3.65 1.63 -0.45
N SER A 80 -4.40 2.29 0.44
CA SER A 80 -5.25 1.63 1.42
C SER A 80 -6.33 0.76 0.78
N GLY A 81 -7.01 1.25 -0.24
CA GLY A 81 -8.03 0.51 -0.98
C GLY A 81 -7.46 -0.70 -1.72
N SER A 82 -6.33 -0.54 -2.39
CA SER A 82 -5.65 -1.62 -3.12
C SER A 82 -5.16 -2.71 -2.17
N PHE A 83 -4.49 -2.35 -1.07
CA PHE A 83 -4.05 -3.31 -0.05
C PHE A 83 -5.23 -4.08 0.54
N CYS A 84 -6.30 -3.40 0.90
CA CYS A 84 -7.51 -4.02 1.42
C CYS A 84 -8.10 -5.05 0.43
N SER A 85 -8.15 -4.72 -0.85
CA SER A 85 -8.64 -5.61 -1.91
C SER A 85 -7.80 -6.88 -2.03
N ILE A 86 -6.48 -6.77 -1.95
CA ILE A 86 -5.56 -7.92 -2.02
C ILE A 86 -5.64 -8.75 -0.73
N PHE A 87 -5.77 -8.13 0.44
CA PHE A 87 -6.00 -8.85 1.69
C PHE A 87 -7.35 -9.59 1.73
N TRP A 88 -8.37 -9.07 1.05
CA TRP A 88 -9.61 -9.82 0.84
C TRP A 88 -9.39 -11.09 0.02
N LEU A 89 -8.55 -11.05 -1.03
CA LEU A 89 -8.13 -12.26 -1.76
C LEU A 89 -7.41 -13.24 -0.82
N LYS A 90 -6.53 -12.76 0.04
CA LYS A 90 -5.85 -13.57 1.06
C LYS A 90 -6.85 -14.28 1.99
N LYS A 91 -7.85 -13.54 2.52
CA LYS A 91 -8.91 -14.12 3.38
C LYS A 91 -9.62 -15.29 2.69
N ARG A 92 -9.71 -15.27 1.36
CA ARG A 92 -10.32 -16.32 0.55
C ARG A 92 -9.35 -17.42 0.10
N GLY A 93 -8.10 -17.35 0.51
CA GLY A 93 -7.07 -18.32 0.09
C GLY A 93 -6.68 -18.21 -1.38
N LEU A 94 -6.91 -17.06 -2.02
CA LEU A 94 -6.64 -16.81 -3.42
C LEU A 94 -5.31 -16.09 -3.61
N MET A 95 -4.63 -16.35 -4.72
CA MET A 95 -3.43 -15.66 -5.19
C MET A 95 -2.34 -15.51 -4.12
N PRO A 96 -1.79 -16.61 -3.58
CA PRO A 96 -0.89 -16.58 -2.43
C PRO A 96 0.38 -15.75 -2.67
N GLY A 97 0.94 -15.74 -3.88
CA GLY A 97 2.11 -14.93 -4.22
C GLY A 97 1.82 -13.43 -4.16
N LEU A 98 0.71 -12.98 -4.75
CA LEU A 98 0.25 -11.58 -4.68
C LEU A 98 -0.06 -11.19 -3.24
N SER A 99 -0.77 -12.05 -2.50
CA SER A 99 -1.12 -11.79 -1.10
C SER A 99 0.12 -11.67 -0.20
N PHE A 100 1.13 -12.50 -0.42
CA PHE A 100 2.39 -12.44 0.31
C PHE A 100 3.18 -11.17 0.00
N SER A 101 3.31 -10.80 -1.28
CA SER A 101 3.95 -9.53 -1.68
C SER A 101 3.26 -8.34 -1.02
N ASN A 102 1.91 -8.35 -1.03
CA ASN A 102 1.11 -7.29 -0.42
C ASN A 102 1.35 -7.13 1.08
N GLU A 103 1.58 -8.23 1.81
CA GLU A 103 1.95 -8.17 3.23
C GLU A 103 3.28 -7.47 3.47
N LEU A 104 4.27 -7.76 2.64
CA LEU A 104 5.59 -7.15 2.76
C LEU A 104 5.52 -5.67 2.40
N ILE A 105 4.95 -5.35 1.25
CA ILE A 105 4.85 -3.98 0.73
C ILE A 105 4.01 -3.12 1.69
N SER A 106 2.84 -3.57 2.13
CA SER A 106 1.99 -2.78 3.04
C SER A 106 2.65 -2.50 4.40
N ARG A 107 3.58 -3.32 4.85
CA ARG A 107 4.41 -3.04 6.03
C ARG A 107 5.42 -1.94 5.78
N ASP A 108 6.05 -1.97 4.62
CA ASP A 108 7.03 -0.94 4.25
C ASP A 108 6.34 0.42 4.09
N GLU A 109 5.18 0.46 3.43
CA GLU A 109 4.38 1.69 3.30
C GLU A 109 3.88 2.23 4.65
N GLY A 110 3.50 1.32 5.56
CA GLY A 110 3.18 1.70 6.93
C GLY A 110 4.36 2.36 7.66
N LEU A 111 5.57 1.82 7.48
CA LEU A 111 6.80 2.40 8.05
C LEU A 111 7.13 3.76 7.42
N HIS A 112 6.93 3.91 6.12
CA HIS A 112 7.15 5.17 5.41
C HIS A 112 6.19 6.26 5.91
N CYS A 113 4.92 5.91 6.08
CA CYS A 113 3.90 6.79 6.65
C CYS A 113 4.22 7.19 8.10
N ASP A 114 4.57 6.22 8.95
CA ASP A 114 4.96 6.45 10.34
C ASP A 114 6.16 7.39 10.45
N PHE A 115 7.14 7.23 9.58
CA PHE A 115 8.31 8.12 9.56
C PHE A 115 7.95 9.55 9.15
N ALA A 116 7.06 9.73 8.16
CA ALA A 116 6.57 11.04 7.80
C ALA A 116 5.84 11.73 8.97
N CYS A 117 4.99 10.99 9.70
CA CYS A 117 4.31 11.48 10.90
C CYS A 117 5.29 11.83 12.02
N LEU A 118 6.32 10.99 12.23
CA LEU A 118 7.38 11.25 13.20
C LEU A 118 8.14 12.54 12.89
N LEU A 119 8.54 12.75 11.64
CA LEU A 119 9.20 13.99 11.21
C LEU A 119 8.30 15.20 11.40
N TYR A 120 7.02 15.09 11.02
CA TYR A 120 6.04 16.17 11.19
C TYR A 120 5.86 16.54 12.65
N ASN A 121 5.69 15.56 13.55
CA ASN A 121 5.40 15.83 14.95
C ASN A 121 6.62 16.27 15.75
N ASN A 122 7.78 15.64 15.54
CA ASN A 122 8.92 15.77 16.44
C ASN A 122 10.04 16.66 15.90
N HIS A 123 10.13 16.83 14.58
CA HIS A 123 11.25 17.54 13.96
C HIS A 123 10.86 18.79 13.18
N LEU A 124 9.56 18.94 12.85
CA LEU A 124 9.09 20.14 12.16
C LEU A 124 8.79 21.25 13.15
N VAL A 125 9.50 22.38 13.00
CA VAL A 125 9.32 23.57 13.88
C VAL A 125 8.05 24.33 13.51
N ASN A 126 7.85 24.60 12.23
CA ASN A 126 6.71 25.35 11.72
C ASN A 126 5.65 24.39 11.18
N LYS A 127 4.77 23.93 12.05
CA LYS A 127 3.66 23.05 11.66
C LYS A 127 2.56 23.81 10.94
N LEU A 128 1.83 23.11 10.11
CA LEU A 128 0.63 23.64 9.45
C LEU A 128 -0.50 23.86 10.45
N PRO A 129 -1.40 24.81 10.21
CA PRO A 129 -2.69 24.86 10.91
C PRO A 129 -3.44 23.52 10.73
N LYS A 130 -4.10 23.03 11.79
CA LYS A 130 -4.87 21.77 11.73
C LYS A 130 -5.86 21.74 10.56
N SER A 131 -6.52 22.86 10.27
CA SER A 131 -7.44 22.99 9.14
C SER A 131 -6.77 22.73 7.78
N ARG A 132 -5.49 23.09 7.63
CA ARG A 132 -4.73 22.83 6.40
C ARG A 132 -4.36 21.35 6.28
N VAL A 133 -3.93 20.72 7.38
CA VAL A 133 -3.67 19.25 7.42
C VAL A 133 -4.95 18.51 7.08
N THR A 134 -6.06 18.83 7.73
CA THR A 134 -7.36 18.22 7.46
C THR A 134 -7.78 18.36 6.00
N LYS A 135 -7.55 19.54 5.40
CA LYS A 135 -7.86 19.76 3.98
C LYS A 135 -7.04 18.85 3.05
N ILE A 136 -5.73 18.73 3.28
CA ILE A 136 -4.85 17.85 2.49
C ILE A 136 -5.32 16.40 2.58
N ILE A 137 -5.61 15.92 3.81
CA ILE A 137 -6.06 14.55 4.02
C ILE A 137 -7.44 14.31 3.40
N SER A 138 -8.39 15.24 3.57
CA SER A 138 -9.73 15.08 2.99
C SER A 138 -9.72 15.07 1.46
N ASP A 139 -8.84 15.85 0.82
CA ASP A 139 -8.71 15.84 -0.63
C ASP A 139 -8.18 14.47 -1.13
N ALA A 140 -7.18 13.93 -0.44
CA ALA A 140 -6.66 12.59 -0.75
C ALA A 140 -7.74 11.49 -0.57
N VAL A 141 -8.57 11.59 0.48
CA VAL A 141 -9.68 10.66 0.73
C VAL A 141 -10.67 10.66 -0.43
N GLU A 142 -11.07 11.82 -0.93
CA GLU A 142 -12.04 11.88 -2.04
C GLU A 142 -11.46 11.28 -3.33
N ILE A 143 -10.17 11.50 -3.61
CA ILE A 143 -9.48 10.89 -4.75
C ILE A 143 -9.40 9.37 -4.61
N GLU A 144 -9.08 8.87 -3.41
CA GLU A 144 -9.03 7.42 -3.15
C GLU A 144 -10.40 6.76 -3.24
N LYS A 145 -11.46 7.42 -2.74
CA LYS A 145 -12.85 6.95 -2.88
C LYS A 145 -13.27 6.85 -4.34
N GLU A 146 -12.91 7.82 -5.17
CA GLU A 146 -13.17 7.77 -6.60
C GLU A 146 -12.41 6.59 -7.23
N PHE A 147 -11.11 6.46 -6.92
CA PHE A 147 -10.29 5.35 -7.42
C PHE A 147 -10.90 3.98 -7.12
N VAL A 148 -11.30 3.70 -5.86
CA VAL A 148 -11.87 2.39 -5.51
C VAL A 148 -13.26 2.17 -6.12
N THR A 149 -14.02 3.23 -6.38
CA THR A 149 -15.32 3.14 -7.04
C THR A 149 -15.15 2.77 -8.52
N ASP A 150 -14.18 3.37 -9.19
CA ASP A 150 -13.92 3.13 -10.62
C ASP A 150 -13.20 1.80 -10.86
N SER A 151 -12.29 1.41 -9.94
CA SER A 151 -11.50 0.17 -10.08
C SER A 151 -12.22 -1.08 -9.59
N LEU A 152 -13.28 -0.96 -8.77
CA LEU A 152 -14.12 -2.07 -8.29
C LEU A 152 -15.52 -1.99 -8.88
N PRO A 153 -15.70 -2.30 -10.18
CA PRO A 153 -16.98 -2.12 -10.88
C PRO A 153 -18.06 -3.12 -10.43
N VAL A 154 -17.71 -4.11 -9.63
CA VAL A 154 -18.60 -5.17 -9.16
C VAL A 154 -18.60 -5.27 -7.65
N SER A 155 -19.78 -5.51 -7.10
CA SER A 155 -19.93 -5.82 -5.68
C SER A 155 -19.44 -7.25 -5.42
N LEU A 156 -18.34 -7.37 -4.70
CA LEU A 156 -17.82 -8.65 -4.23
C LEU A 156 -18.52 -9.05 -2.91
N ILE A 157 -18.59 -10.36 -2.64
CA ILE A 157 -19.16 -10.86 -1.38
C ILE A 157 -18.30 -10.37 -0.21
N GLY A 158 -18.87 -9.49 0.63
CA GLY A 158 -18.20 -8.91 1.79
C GLY A 158 -17.24 -7.76 1.49
N MET A 159 -17.17 -7.29 0.23
CA MET A 159 -16.41 -6.10 -0.15
C MET A 159 -17.12 -5.38 -1.31
N ASN A 160 -17.47 -4.13 -1.11
CA ASN A 160 -18.11 -3.27 -2.10
C ASN A 160 -17.62 -1.82 -1.96
N ALA A 161 -17.92 -0.98 -2.93
CA ALA A 161 -17.46 0.41 -2.95
C ALA A 161 -17.81 1.17 -1.65
N LYS A 162 -19.03 0.99 -1.11
CA LYS A 162 -19.45 1.67 0.12
C LYS A 162 -18.61 1.27 1.34
N LEU A 163 -18.35 -0.03 1.53
CA LEU A 163 -17.51 -0.51 2.63
C LEU A 163 -16.06 -0.08 2.43
N MET A 164 -15.58 -0.05 1.18
CA MET A 164 -14.24 0.45 0.87
C MET A 164 -14.12 1.95 1.19
N GLN A 165 -15.11 2.76 0.84
CA GLN A 165 -15.13 4.18 1.20
C GLN A 165 -15.09 4.38 2.72
N GLN A 166 -15.88 3.61 3.48
CA GLN A 166 -15.84 3.63 4.95
C GLN A 166 -14.47 3.24 5.49
N TYR A 167 -13.81 2.24 4.89
CA TYR A 167 -12.47 1.83 5.28
C TYR A 167 -11.43 2.92 5.02
N ILE A 168 -11.50 3.61 3.89
CA ILE A 168 -10.63 4.74 3.56
C ILE A 168 -10.80 5.87 4.59
N GLU A 169 -12.04 6.19 4.97
CA GLU A 169 -12.33 7.18 6.03
C GLU A 169 -11.73 6.77 7.39
N PHE A 170 -11.85 5.50 7.75
CA PHE A 170 -11.25 4.95 8.96
C PHE A 170 -9.73 5.10 8.96
N VAL A 171 -9.07 4.79 7.84
CA VAL A 171 -7.61 4.95 7.67
C VAL A 171 -7.22 6.43 7.77
N ALA A 172 -7.98 7.32 7.14
CA ALA A 172 -7.74 8.76 7.19
C ALA A 172 -7.86 9.33 8.61
N ASP A 173 -8.86 8.91 9.38
CA ASP A 173 -9.00 9.31 10.78
C ASP A 173 -7.80 8.87 11.63
N ARG A 174 -7.25 7.67 11.39
CA ARG A 174 -6.01 7.23 12.04
C ARG A 174 -4.83 8.14 11.68
N LEU A 175 -4.65 8.44 10.40
CA LEU A 175 -3.57 9.31 9.95
C LEU A 175 -3.71 10.73 10.50
N LEU A 176 -4.92 11.27 10.56
CA LEU A 176 -5.18 12.57 11.19
C LEU A 176 -4.75 12.59 12.66
N MET A 177 -5.09 11.56 13.43
CA MET A 177 -4.67 11.44 14.82
C MET A 177 -3.14 11.35 14.95
N GLU A 178 -2.49 10.59 14.09
CA GLU A 178 -1.03 10.47 14.06
C GLU A 178 -0.35 11.80 13.71
N LEU A 179 -1.00 12.65 12.91
CA LEU A 179 -0.55 14.02 12.61
C LEU A 179 -0.94 15.05 13.69
N GLY A 180 -1.55 14.62 14.81
CA GLY A 180 -1.98 15.50 15.92
C GLY A 180 -3.26 16.29 15.64
N CYS A 181 -4.08 15.86 14.70
CA CYS A 181 -5.39 16.40 14.38
C CYS A 181 -6.51 15.56 14.97
N ASP A 182 -7.71 16.12 15.00
CA ASP A 182 -8.90 15.39 15.43
C ASP A 182 -9.47 14.57 14.25
N LYS A 183 -10.19 13.50 14.54
CA LYS A 183 -10.96 12.74 13.56
C LYS A 183 -12.02 13.63 12.91
N ILE A 184 -12.32 13.37 11.64
CA ILE A 184 -13.37 14.11 10.91
C ILE A 184 -14.49 13.21 10.37
N TYR A 185 -14.22 11.92 10.18
CA TYR A 185 -15.19 10.95 9.66
C TYR A 185 -15.83 10.12 10.77
N ASP A 186 -15.12 9.88 11.85
CA ASP A 186 -15.51 9.01 12.96
C ASP A 186 -15.99 7.62 12.50
N SER A 187 -15.36 7.14 11.43
CA SER A 187 -15.68 5.86 10.79
C SER A 187 -15.01 4.70 11.52
N SER A 188 -15.74 3.58 11.62
CA SER A 188 -15.21 2.31 12.13
C SER A 188 -14.71 1.42 11.00
N ASN A 189 -13.74 0.54 11.29
CA ASN A 189 -13.25 -0.44 10.32
C ASN A 189 -14.36 -1.44 9.96
N PRO A 190 -14.80 -1.51 8.69
CA PRO A 190 -15.85 -2.43 8.28
C PRO A 190 -15.33 -3.85 7.99
N PHE A 191 -14.01 -4.07 8.00
CA PHE A 191 -13.37 -5.31 7.59
C PHE A 191 -12.61 -5.98 8.74
N ASP A 192 -13.16 -7.07 9.26
CA ASP A 192 -12.57 -7.87 10.33
C ASP A 192 -11.16 -8.39 9.99
N PHE A 193 -10.95 -8.78 8.72
CA PHE A 193 -9.66 -9.29 8.25
C PHE A 193 -8.54 -8.22 8.25
N MET A 194 -8.89 -6.94 8.19
CA MET A 194 -7.92 -5.86 8.27
C MET A 194 -7.46 -5.58 9.71
N GLU A 195 -8.24 -5.94 10.71
CA GLU A 195 -7.82 -5.86 12.13
C GLU A 195 -6.73 -6.89 12.46
N MET A 196 -6.87 -8.11 11.94
CA MET A 196 -5.88 -9.18 12.16
C MET A 196 -4.51 -8.84 11.54
N ILE A 197 -4.50 -8.12 10.44
CA ILE A 197 -3.26 -7.69 9.76
C ILE A 197 -2.50 -6.66 10.60
N SER A 198 -3.19 -5.75 11.25
CA SER A 198 -2.61 -4.77 12.17
C SER A 198 -1.93 -5.45 13.37
N LEU A 199 -2.47 -6.58 13.83
CA LEU A 199 -1.86 -7.39 14.89
C LEU A 199 -0.65 -8.19 14.39
N GLN A 200 -0.72 -8.71 13.17
CA GLN A 200 0.38 -9.45 12.54
C GLN A 200 1.58 -8.56 12.19
N GLY A 201 1.38 -7.28 11.90
CA GLY A 201 2.47 -6.31 11.69
C GLY A 201 3.39 -6.12 12.92
N LYS A 202 2.94 -6.54 14.11
CA LYS A 202 3.72 -6.56 15.35
C LYS A 202 4.51 -7.85 15.59
N THR A 203 4.31 -8.90 14.77
CA THR A 203 5.05 -10.15 14.90
C THR A 203 6.45 -10.00 14.31
N ASN A 204 7.46 -10.47 15.06
CA ASN A 204 8.85 -10.48 14.66
C ASN A 204 9.00 -11.26 13.33
N PHE A 205 9.80 -10.75 12.41
CA PHE A 205 10.16 -11.41 11.15
C PHE A 205 10.57 -12.88 11.34
N PHE A 206 11.28 -13.20 12.42
CA PHE A 206 11.71 -14.56 12.73
C PHE A 206 10.61 -15.48 13.23
N GLU A 207 9.58 -14.97 13.89
CA GLU A 207 8.43 -15.75 14.37
C GLU A 207 7.47 -16.14 13.24
N LYS A 208 7.29 -15.28 12.25
CA LYS A 208 6.45 -15.55 11.08
C LYS A 208 7.05 -16.58 10.12
N ARG A 209 8.37 -16.69 10.11
CA ARG A 209 9.13 -17.49 9.14
C ARG A 209 8.84 -19.00 9.23
N VAL A 210 8.46 -19.50 10.36
CA VAL A 210 8.25 -20.95 10.61
C VAL A 210 6.88 -21.43 10.12
N ALA A 211 5.87 -20.54 10.05
CA ALA A 211 4.49 -20.91 9.73
C ALA A 211 4.10 -20.69 8.24
N GLU A 212 4.79 -19.83 7.50
CA GLU A 212 4.37 -19.39 6.16
C GLU A 212 5.28 -19.84 5.01
N TYR A 213 6.48 -20.33 5.28
CA TYR A 213 7.36 -20.88 4.24
C TYR A 213 7.08 -22.37 4.02
N GLN A 214 6.43 -22.72 2.92
CA GLN A 214 6.55 -24.07 2.39
C GLN A 214 8.00 -24.30 1.97
N LYS A 215 8.58 -25.43 2.39
CA LYS A 215 9.88 -25.85 1.85
C LYS A 215 9.73 -26.00 0.34
N ALA A 216 10.71 -25.50 -0.41
CA ALA A 216 10.76 -25.72 -1.85
C ALA A 216 10.60 -27.22 -2.15
N GLY A 217 9.71 -27.56 -3.06
CA GLY A 217 9.46 -28.95 -3.45
C GLY A 217 8.33 -29.71 -2.72
N VAL A 218 7.70 -29.14 -1.67
CA VAL A 218 6.59 -29.84 -0.96
C VAL A 218 5.33 -29.99 -1.83
N ALA A 219 5.15 -29.10 -2.82
CA ALA A 219 4.02 -29.18 -3.75
C ALA A 219 4.33 -29.99 -5.03
N ASN A 220 5.58 -30.32 -5.30
CA ASN A 220 5.99 -31.13 -6.44
C ASN A 220 6.17 -32.58 -5.98
N ASN A 221 5.27 -33.45 -6.43
CA ASN A 221 5.42 -34.91 -6.26
C ASN A 221 6.53 -35.50 -7.17
N ASP A 222 7.35 -34.68 -7.79
CA ASP A 222 8.44 -35.11 -8.65
C ASP A 222 9.64 -35.52 -7.77
N LYS A 223 9.89 -36.82 -7.68
CA LYS A 223 10.96 -37.38 -6.86
C LYS A 223 12.36 -36.98 -7.32
N ASP A 224 12.46 -36.50 -8.59
CA ASP A 224 13.72 -36.03 -9.17
C ASP A 224 14.02 -34.54 -8.91
N ALA A 225 13.04 -33.77 -8.42
CA ALA A 225 13.22 -32.36 -8.10
C ALA A 225 14.17 -32.09 -6.88
N HIS A 226 14.60 -33.14 -6.20
CA HIS A 226 15.50 -33.07 -5.06
C HIS A 226 16.89 -33.67 -5.35
N ALA A 227 17.16 -34.13 -6.57
CA ALA A 227 18.46 -34.63 -6.93
C ALA A 227 19.42 -33.44 -7.14
N PHE A 228 20.43 -33.34 -6.30
CA PHE A 228 21.52 -32.39 -6.48
C PHE A 228 22.36 -32.83 -7.70
N ASN A 229 22.30 -32.06 -8.77
CA ASN A 229 23.10 -32.33 -9.96
C ASN A 229 24.32 -31.40 -9.96
N MET A 230 25.51 -31.98 -9.88
CA MET A 230 26.78 -31.26 -9.89
C MET A 230 27.17 -30.76 -11.29
N ASP A 231 26.49 -31.23 -12.33
CA ASP A 231 26.77 -30.90 -13.74
C ASP A 231 25.75 -29.90 -14.32
N ALA A 232 24.96 -29.23 -13.46
CA ALA A 232 24.05 -28.17 -13.91
C ALA A 232 24.84 -26.91 -14.26
N ASP A 233 24.87 -26.55 -15.53
CA ASP A 233 25.37 -25.25 -15.99
C ASP A 233 24.49 -24.11 -15.43
N PHE A 234 25.10 -23.12 -14.79
CA PHE A 234 24.48 -21.91 -14.27
C PHE A 234 24.42 -20.83 -15.33
#